data_96ad0b1e2700eea699590d182306c213
#
_entry.id   96ad0b1e2700eea699590d182306c213
#
_cell.length_a   1.000
_cell.length_b   1.000
_cell.length_c   1.000
_cell.angle_alpha   90.00
_cell.angle_beta   90.00
_cell.angle_gamma   90.00
#
_symmetry.space_group_name_H-M   'P 1'
#
loop_
_entity.id
_entity.type
_entity.pdbx_description
1 polymer ?
#
loop_
_entity_poly.entity_id
_entity_poly.type
_entity_poly.pdbx_seq_one_letter_code
_entity_poly.pdbx_strand_id
1 'polypeptide(L)'
;MYSDNNNIIIQPVDNNIDPNNIQLEKPYLKIGFEHLQSLNRWDKAFYDQINLDFQASWELFKINRNIDKENEVYEHLNPENKPYIFVHDTSIGQSVPKLNLDGFIIRPEKYGFFDYLKIIENAAEIHCVNSSYVHLVDRVKTNGKLFYHSNKQPIDLITLRKDWIR
;
A
#
# COMPACT_ATOMS: atom_id res chain seq x y z
N MET A 1 8.36 -8.65 7.05
CA MET A 1 8.58 -7.52 6.11
C MET A 1 9.96 -6.89 6.27
N TYR A 2 10.55 -6.86 7.45
CA TYR A 2 11.86 -6.22 7.72
C TYR A 2 12.94 -7.19 8.19
N SER A 3 12.65 -8.49 8.24
CA SER A 3 13.54 -9.53 8.77
C SER A 3 14.81 -9.76 7.93
N ASP A 4 14.81 -9.28 6.70
CA ASP A 4 15.91 -9.41 5.73
C ASP A 4 16.86 -8.19 5.71
N ASN A 5 16.59 -7.17 6.55
CA ASN A 5 17.42 -5.99 6.65
C ASN A 5 18.09 -5.90 8.03
N ASN A 6 19.37 -6.24 8.09
CA ASN A 6 20.17 -6.24 9.34
C ASN A 6 20.32 -4.85 10.00
N ASN A 7 19.93 -3.78 9.30
CA ASN A 7 19.95 -2.42 9.83
C ASN A 7 18.63 -2.04 10.51
N ILE A 8 17.60 -2.90 10.43
CA ILE A 8 16.31 -2.67 11.06
C ILE A 8 16.18 -3.59 12.26
N ILE A 9 16.11 -3.01 13.44
CA ILE A 9 15.85 -3.72 14.69
C ILE A 9 14.37 -3.56 15.02
N ILE A 10 13.64 -4.68 15.04
CA ILE A 10 12.24 -4.69 15.47
C ILE A 10 12.24 -5.01 16.96
N GLN A 11 11.90 -4.02 17.77
CA GLN A 11 11.75 -4.19 19.20
C GLN A 11 10.25 -4.14 19.54
N PRO A 12 9.65 -5.27 19.96
CA PRO A 12 8.27 -5.27 20.43
C PRO A 12 8.17 -4.42 21.69
N VAL A 13 7.15 -3.58 21.75
CA VAL A 13 6.84 -2.74 22.90
C VAL A 13 5.47 -3.14 23.40
N ASP A 14 5.31 -3.22 24.74
CA ASP A 14 4.01 -3.44 25.35
C ASP A 14 3.07 -2.30 24.98
N ASN A 15 1.87 -2.61 24.54
CA ASN A 15 0.84 -1.64 24.14
C ASN A 15 0.42 -0.71 25.31
N ASN A 16 0.78 -1.03 26.54
CA ASN A 16 0.52 -0.22 27.72
C ASN A 16 1.64 0.78 28.05
N ILE A 17 2.75 0.75 27.30
CA ILE A 17 3.84 1.70 27.51
C ILE A 17 3.56 2.97 26.71
N ASP A 18 3.53 4.12 27.39
CA ASP A 18 3.50 5.41 26.72
C ASP A 18 4.73 5.53 25.79
N PRO A 19 4.52 5.74 24.46
CA PRO A 19 5.62 5.89 23.52
C PRO A 19 6.65 6.96 23.89
N ASN A 20 6.25 7.96 24.68
CA ASN A 20 7.15 9.01 25.18
C ASN A 20 8.13 8.52 26.24
N ASN A 21 7.84 7.40 26.90
CA ASN A 21 8.67 6.81 27.94
C ASN A 21 9.64 5.75 27.42
N ILE A 22 9.65 5.49 26.12
CA ILE A 22 10.59 4.55 25.51
C ILE A 22 11.98 5.20 25.50
N GLN A 23 12.92 4.64 26.25
CA GLN A 23 14.32 5.04 26.23
C GLN A 23 15.08 4.21 25.21
N LEU A 24 15.72 4.87 24.25
CA LEU A 24 16.57 4.24 23.25
C LEU A 24 18.01 4.70 23.46
N GLU A 25 18.96 3.78 23.32
CA GLU A 25 20.40 4.03 23.51
C GLU A 25 21.01 4.95 22.45
N LYS A 26 20.35 5.07 21.29
CA LYS A 26 20.80 5.87 20.15
C LYS A 26 19.86 7.01 19.85
N PRO A 27 20.33 8.10 19.22
CA PRO A 27 19.47 9.15 18.70
C PRO A 27 18.39 8.54 17.79
N TYR A 28 17.16 8.96 17.97
CA TYR A 28 15.99 8.47 17.23
C TYR A 28 15.11 9.63 16.78
N LEU A 29 14.34 9.37 15.73
CA LEU A 29 13.31 10.26 15.24
C LEU A 29 11.94 9.65 15.57
N LYS A 30 11.07 10.45 16.19
CA LYS A 30 9.67 10.08 16.39
C LYS A 30 8.87 10.47 15.16
N ILE A 31 8.16 9.52 14.59
CA ILE A 31 7.26 9.72 13.47
C ILE A 31 5.91 9.13 13.86
N GLY A 32 4.85 9.90 13.75
CA GLY A 32 3.54 9.38 14.12
C GLY A 32 2.39 10.33 13.77
N PHE A 33 1.18 9.80 13.85
CA PHE A 33 -0.04 10.57 13.61
C PHE A 33 -0.24 11.68 14.66
N GLU A 34 0.25 11.49 15.86
CA GLU A 34 0.21 12.46 16.96
C GLU A 34 0.98 13.75 16.68
N HIS A 35 1.87 13.72 15.68
CA HIS A 35 2.64 14.89 15.25
C HIS A 35 2.06 15.57 13.99
N LEU A 36 0.93 15.07 13.47
CA LEU A 36 0.29 15.67 12.30
C LEU A 36 -0.59 16.85 12.68
N GLN A 37 -0.40 17.98 12.01
CA GLN A 37 -1.27 19.15 12.14
C GLN A 37 -2.57 19.01 11.36
N SER A 38 -2.58 18.15 10.35
CA SER A 38 -3.71 17.89 9.46
C SER A 38 -3.63 16.48 8.89
N LEU A 39 -4.78 15.87 8.60
CA LEU A 39 -4.84 14.60 7.90
C LEU A 39 -4.75 14.75 6.37
N ASN A 40 -4.75 15.97 5.84
CA ASN A 40 -4.54 16.19 4.42
C ASN A 40 -3.13 15.76 4.02
N ARG A 41 -3.02 14.87 3.03
CA ARG A 41 -1.73 14.32 2.57
C ARG A 41 -0.88 13.81 3.72
N TRP A 42 -1.52 13.06 4.63
CA TRP A 42 -0.83 12.52 5.81
C TRP A 42 0.38 11.67 5.43
N ASP A 43 0.34 10.99 4.30
CA ASP A 43 1.44 10.22 3.75
C ASP A 43 2.69 11.09 3.50
N LYS A 44 2.52 12.27 2.90
CA LYS A 44 3.61 13.25 2.73
C LYS A 44 4.06 13.83 4.07
N ALA A 45 3.12 14.13 4.95
CA ALA A 45 3.42 14.76 6.23
C ALA A 45 4.33 13.89 7.14
N PHE A 46 4.34 12.55 6.98
CA PHE A 46 5.33 11.70 7.67
C PHE A 46 6.76 11.96 7.19
N TYR A 47 6.96 12.20 5.91
CA TYR A 47 8.28 12.55 5.36
C TYR A 47 8.72 13.94 5.82
N ASP A 48 7.79 14.88 5.90
CA ASP A 48 8.07 16.23 6.40
C ASP A 48 8.53 16.22 7.86
N GLN A 49 8.02 15.30 8.71
CA GLN A 49 8.45 15.15 10.12
C GLN A 49 9.95 14.85 10.26
N ILE A 50 10.56 14.24 9.27
CA ILE A 50 12.00 13.88 9.26
C ILE A 50 12.79 14.67 8.23
N ASN A 51 12.21 15.72 7.67
CA ASN A 51 12.81 16.57 6.65
C ASN A 51 13.34 15.77 5.44
N LEU A 52 12.55 14.78 4.99
CA LEU A 52 12.84 13.96 3.82
C LEU A 52 11.89 14.34 2.69
N ASP A 53 12.45 14.53 1.49
CA ASP A 53 11.61 14.79 0.32
C ASP A 53 10.68 13.60 0.05
N PHE A 54 9.39 13.89 -0.09
CA PHE A 54 8.38 12.87 -0.34
C PHE A 54 8.60 12.10 -1.66
N GLN A 55 9.33 12.68 -2.61
CA GLN A 55 9.75 12.01 -3.84
C GLN A 55 10.53 10.71 -3.57
N ALA A 56 11.26 10.66 -2.45
CA ALA A 56 11.96 9.46 -1.99
C ALA A 56 11.03 8.25 -1.79
N SER A 57 9.74 8.48 -1.53
CA SER A 57 8.74 7.41 -1.37
C SER A 57 8.54 6.57 -2.63
N TRP A 58 8.88 7.10 -3.80
CA TRP A 58 8.85 6.39 -5.09
C TRP A 58 10.25 5.99 -5.55
N GLU A 59 11.21 6.89 -5.47
CA GLU A 59 12.57 6.68 -6.01
C GLU A 59 13.34 5.61 -5.23
N LEU A 60 13.14 5.57 -3.91
CA LEU A 60 13.81 4.61 -3.03
C LEU A 60 12.95 3.39 -2.71
N PHE A 61 11.74 3.31 -3.26
CA PHE A 61 10.86 2.17 -3.03
C PHE A 61 11.43 0.91 -3.67
N LYS A 62 11.71 -0.09 -2.84
CA LYS A 62 12.23 -1.39 -3.25
C LYS A 62 11.46 -2.52 -2.58
N ILE A 63 11.24 -3.58 -3.32
CA ILE A 63 10.62 -4.80 -2.83
C ILE A 63 11.53 -5.98 -3.18
N ASN A 64 11.86 -6.80 -2.18
CA ASN A 64 12.45 -8.10 -2.41
C ASN A 64 11.33 -9.06 -2.84
N ARG A 65 11.23 -9.31 -4.13
CA ARG A 65 10.16 -10.10 -4.74
C ARG A 65 10.43 -11.59 -4.59
N ASN A 66 9.40 -12.35 -4.23
CA ASN A 66 9.41 -13.80 -4.34
C ASN A 66 8.71 -14.21 -5.65
N ILE A 67 9.49 -14.28 -6.72
CA ILE A 67 8.98 -14.53 -8.07
C ILE A 67 8.26 -15.87 -8.18
N ASP A 68 8.77 -16.92 -7.51
CA ASP A 68 8.14 -18.24 -7.52
C ASP A 68 6.75 -18.18 -6.87
N LYS A 69 6.63 -17.50 -5.73
CA LYS A 69 5.35 -17.31 -5.05
C LYS A 69 4.37 -16.47 -5.86
N GLU A 70 4.85 -15.40 -6.48
CA GLU A 70 4.03 -14.56 -7.37
C GLU A 70 3.52 -15.34 -8.59
N ASN A 71 4.34 -16.22 -9.16
CA ASN A 71 3.95 -17.11 -10.26
C ASN A 71 2.89 -18.12 -9.81
N GLU A 72 3.09 -18.78 -8.65
CA GLU A 72 2.10 -19.67 -8.05
C GLU A 72 0.74 -18.98 -7.87
N VAL A 73 0.73 -17.77 -7.31
CA VAL A 73 -0.48 -16.99 -7.09
C VAL A 73 -1.15 -16.61 -8.42
N TYR A 74 -0.35 -16.19 -9.40
CA TYR A 74 -0.87 -15.83 -10.72
C TYR A 74 -1.53 -17.04 -11.41
N GLU A 75 -0.87 -18.19 -11.44
CA GLU A 75 -1.39 -19.42 -12.06
C GLU A 75 -2.64 -19.94 -11.33
N HIS A 76 -2.67 -19.83 -10.01
CA HIS A 76 -3.84 -20.23 -9.22
C HIS A 76 -5.06 -19.34 -9.48
N LEU A 77 -4.87 -18.01 -9.54
CA LEU A 77 -5.96 -17.05 -9.66
C LEU A 77 -6.38 -16.78 -11.10
N ASN A 78 -5.50 -17.00 -12.08
CA ASN A 78 -5.76 -16.80 -13.51
C ASN A 78 -5.21 -17.94 -14.36
N PRO A 79 -5.64 -19.22 -14.14
CA PRO A 79 -5.09 -20.39 -14.84
C PRO A 79 -5.32 -20.36 -16.35
N GLU A 80 -6.35 -19.65 -16.82
CA GLU A 80 -6.67 -19.53 -18.23
C GLU A 80 -6.02 -18.30 -18.91
N ASN A 81 -5.20 -17.56 -18.15
CA ASN A 81 -4.53 -16.35 -18.63
C ASN A 81 -5.46 -15.34 -19.33
N LYS A 82 -6.64 -15.13 -18.76
CA LYS A 82 -7.66 -14.19 -19.29
C LYS A 82 -7.37 -12.76 -18.85
N PRO A 83 -7.82 -11.75 -19.60
CA PRO A 83 -7.89 -10.38 -19.09
C PRO A 83 -8.74 -10.32 -17.82
N TYR A 84 -8.27 -9.57 -16.83
CA TYR A 84 -8.94 -9.44 -15.53
C TYR A 84 -8.82 -8.04 -14.96
N ILE A 85 -9.68 -7.77 -13.99
CA ILE A 85 -9.71 -6.55 -13.19
C ILE A 85 -9.21 -6.89 -11.79
N PHE A 86 -8.17 -6.20 -11.32
CA PHE A 86 -7.74 -6.28 -9.93
C PHE A 86 -8.54 -5.28 -9.10
N VAL A 87 -9.15 -5.75 -8.01
CA VAL A 87 -10.01 -4.91 -7.16
C VAL A 87 -9.62 -5.02 -5.71
N HIS A 88 -9.28 -3.89 -5.09
CA HIS A 88 -9.17 -3.78 -3.64
C HIS A 88 -10.13 -2.70 -3.12
N ASP A 89 -11.32 -3.16 -2.73
CA ASP A 89 -12.46 -2.34 -2.28
C ASP A 89 -12.74 -2.49 -0.77
N THR A 90 -11.72 -2.84 0.01
CA THR A 90 -11.79 -2.92 1.48
C THR A 90 -10.84 -1.92 2.12
N SER A 91 -11.26 -1.34 3.25
CA SER A 91 -10.44 -0.45 4.06
C SER A 91 -10.71 -0.72 5.55
N ILE A 92 -9.65 -0.72 6.37
CA ILE A 92 -9.77 -0.95 7.81
C ILE A 92 -10.62 0.16 8.44
N GLY A 93 -11.62 -0.25 9.21
CA GLY A 93 -12.49 0.69 9.93
C GLY A 93 -13.51 1.45 9.08
N GLN A 94 -13.63 1.13 7.79
CA GLN A 94 -14.60 1.77 6.89
C GLN A 94 -15.45 0.73 6.17
N SER A 95 -16.75 0.94 6.17
CA SER A 95 -17.66 0.20 5.29
C SER A 95 -17.60 0.79 3.90
N VAL A 96 -16.86 0.14 3.02
CA VAL A 96 -16.80 0.48 1.60
C VAL A 96 -17.75 -0.46 0.85
N PRO A 97 -18.71 0.06 0.07
CA PRO A 97 -19.53 -0.80 -0.78
C PRO A 97 -18.64 -1.58 -1.74
N LYS A 98 -18.87 -2.89 -1.85
CA LYS A 98 -18.18 -3.70 -2.86
C LYS A 98 -18.46 -3.14 -4.24
N LEU A 99 -17.41 -2.96 -5.03
CA LEU A 99 -17.53 -2.53 -6.41
C LEU A 99 -18.17 -3.67 -7.23
N ASN A 100 -19.26 -3.37 -7.92
CA ASN A 100 -19.88 -4.28 -8.86
C ASN A 100 -19.40 -3.91 -10.28
N LEU A 101 -18.46 -4.69 -10.81
CA LEU A 101 -17.85 -4.48 -12.10
C LEU A 101 -18.10 -5.69 -12.97
N ASP A 102 -18.27 -5.48 -14.27
CA ASP A 102 -18.44 -6.55 -15.23
C ASP A 102 -17.08 -7.12 -15.63
N GLY A 103 -16.94 -8.45 -15.60
CA GLY A 103 -15.73 -9.13 -16.04
C GLY A 103 -15.14 -10.10 -15.02
N PHE A 104 -13.95 -10.61 -15.34
CA PHE A 104 -13.21 -11.48 -14.44
C PHE A 104 -12.48 -10.65 -13.39
N ILE A 105 -12.89 -10.79 -12.12
CA ILE A 105 -12.40 -9.98 -11.00
C ILE A 105 -11.53 -10.80 -10.09
N ILE A 106 -10.34 -10.28 -9.78
CA ILE A 106 -9.41 -10.83 -8.79
C ILE A 106 -9.35 -9.87 -7.58
N ARG A 107 -9.67 -10.39 -6.39
CA ARG A 107 -9.53 -9.70 -5.11
C ARG A 107 -8.46 -10.35 -4.24
N PRO A 108 -7.61 -9.58 -3.54
CA PRO A 108 -6.56 -10.13 -2.68
C PRO A 108 -7.15 -10.59 -1.34
N GLU A 109 -7.35 -11.90 -1.17
CA GLU A 109 -7.97 -12.48 0.03
C GLU A 109 -7.11 -13.51 0.76
N LYS A 110 -6.27 -14.28 0.05
CA LYS A 110 -5.65 -15.51 0.60
C LYS A 110 -4.13 -15.45 0.77
N TYR A 111 -3.45 -14.61 0.03
CA TYR A 111 -2.00 -14.60 -0.06
C TYR A 111 -1.39 -13.36 0.62
N GLY A 112 -0.08 -13.37 0.77
CA GLY A 112 0.62 -12.21 1.32
C GLY A 112 0.49 -10.96 0.43
N PHE A 113 0.60 -9.80 1.04
CA PHE A 113 0.41 -8.51 0.38
C PHE A 113 1.25 -8.35 -0.90
N PHE A 114 2.51 -8.77 -0.88
CA PHE A 114 3.40 -8.66 -2.02
C PHE A 114 3.29 -9.84 -3.02
N ASP A 115 2.63 -10.93 -2.66
CA ASP A 115 2.46 -12.08 -3.55
C ASP A 115 1.55 -11.76 -4.75
N TYR A 116 0.79 -10.65 -4.66
CA TYR A 116 -0.07 -10.16 -5.73
C TYR A 116 0.63 -9.26 -6.76
N LEU A 117 1.96 -9.04 -6.65
CA LEU A 117 2.65 -8.12 -7.55
C LEU A 117 2.49 -8.48 -9.02
N LYS A 118 2.67 -9.75 -9.40
CA LYS A 118 2.46 -10.20 -10.77
C LYS A 118 1.01 -10.00 -11.24
N ILE A 119 0.03 -10.21 -10.37
CA ILE A 119 -1.39 -9.93 -10.63
C ILE A 119 -1.60 -8.43 -10.87
N ILE A 120 -1.03 -7.57 -10.04
CA ILE A 120 -1.16 -6.11 -10.17
C ILE A 120 -0.52 -5.62 -11.48
N GLU A 121 0.67 -6.12 -11.82
CA GLU A 121 1.40 -5.71 -13.03
C GLU A 121 0.68 -6.07 -14.33
N ASN A 122 -0.09 -7.16 -14.35
CA ASN A 122 -0.73 -7.69 -15.57
C ASN A 122 -2.25 -7.46 -15.62
N ALA A 123 -2.83 -6.80 -14.65
CA ALA A 123 -4.25 -6.46 -14.67
C ALA A 123 -4.58 -5.50 -15.82
N ALA A 124 -5.71 -5.71 -16.49
CA ALA A 124 -6.23 -4.79 -17.52
C ALA A 124 -6.76 -3.48 -16.90
N GLU A 125 -7.37 -3.61 -15.73
CA GLU A 125 -7.84 -2.49 -14.90
C GLU A 125 -7.54 -2.76 -13.43
N ILE A 126 -7.26 -1.70 -12.70
CA ILE A 126 -6.98 -1.77 -11.25
C ILE A 126 -7.89 -0.77 -10.54
N HIS A 127 -8.70 -1.27 -9.63
CA HIS A 127 -9.62 -0.47 -8.83
C HIS A 127 -9.21 -0.53 -7.36
N CYS A 128 -8.88 0.62 -6.78
CA CYS A 128 -8.48 0.72 -5.37
C CYS A 128 -9.27 1.81 -4.64
N VAL A 129 -9.57 1.53 -3.39
CA VAL A 129 -9.94 2.55 -2.39
C VAL A 129 -8.70 3.01 -1.64
N ASN A 130 -8.83 3.99 -0.73
CA ASN A 130 -7.74 4.40 0.16
C ASN A 130 -7.32 3.22 1.06
N SER A 131 -6.21 2.60 0.73
CA SER A 131 -5.68 1.39 1.38
C SER A 131 -4.21 1.20 1.08
N SER A 132 -3.55 0.23 1.71
CA SER A 132 -2.16 -0.12 1.41
C SER A 132 -1.94 -0.49 -0.06
N TYR A 133 -2.94 -1.09 -0.73
CA TYR A 133 -2.83 -1.46 -2.14
C TYR A 133 -2.76 -0.26 -3.08
N VAL A 134 -3.47 0.84 -2.84
CA VAL A 134 -3.35 2.02 -3.71
C VAL A 134 -1.92 2.57 -3.67
N HIS A 135 -1.29 2.58 -2.50
CA HIS A 135 0.10 2.99 -2.36
C HIS A 135 1.09 2.03 -3.03
N LEU A 136 0.83 0.72 -2.96
CA LEU A 136 1.64 -0.28 -3.66
C LEU A 136 1.53 -0.11 -5.17
N VAL A 137 0.30 -0.06 -5.70
CA VAL A 137 0.01 0.12 -7.14
C VAL A 137 0.64 1.40 -7.68
N ASP A 138 0.61 2.48 -6.89
CA ASP A 138 1.21 3.76 -7.30
C ASP A 138 2.73 3.71 -7.45
N ARG A 139 3.40 2.75 -6.81
CA ARG A 139 4.88 2.62 -6.77
C ARG A 139 5.45 1.52 -7.66
N VAL A 140 4.66 0.50 -8.01
CA VAL A 140 5.12 -0.62 -8.86
C VAL A 140 4.73 -0.39 -10.31
N LYS A 141 5.36 -1.11 -11.24
CA LYS A 141 4.97 -1.07 -12.66
C LYS A 141 3.54 -1.61 -12.82
N THR A 142 2.74 -0.96 -13.66
CA THR A 142 1.38 -1.41 -14.00
C THR A 142 1.13 -1.15 -15.48
N ASN A 143 0.38 -2.03 -16.14
CA ASN A 143 0.04 -1.92 -17.56
C ASN A 143 -1.42 -1.48 -17.77
N GLY A 144 -2.28 -1.66 -16.77
CA GLY A 144 -3.71 -1.39 -16.85
C GLY A 144 -4.11 0.04 -16.49
N LYS A 145 -5.38 0.34 -16.72
CA LYS A 145 -6.00 1.60 -16.27
C LYS A 145 -6.17 1.59 -14.74
N LEU A 146 -5.94 2.73 -14.11
CA LEU A 146 -6.00 2.89 -12.67
C LEU A 146 -7.23 3.69 -12.25
N PHE A 147 -8.04 3.14 -11.34
CA PHE A 147 -9.26 3.76 -10.82
C PHE A 147 -9.17 3.91 -9.30
N TYR A 148 -9.26 5.14 -8.82
CA TYR A 148 -9.30 5.44 -7.40
C TYR A 148 -10.72 5.79 -6.94
N HIS A 149 -11.23 5.05 -5.96
CA HIS A 149 -12.57 5.22 -5.41
C HIS A 149 -12.50 5.89 -4.03
N SER A 150 -12.85 7.16 -3.96
CA SER A 150 -12.66 8.01 -2.76
C SER A 150 -13.69 7.80 -1.64
N ASN A 151 -14.68 6.96 -1.80
CA ASN A 151 -15.71 6.61 -0.80
C ASN A 151 -16.00 7.72 0.24
N LYS A 152 -16.47 8.90 -0.22
CA LYS A 152 -16.83 10.06 0.61
C LYS A 152 -15.67 10.69 1.41
N GLN A 153 -14.44 10.22 1.25
CA GLN A 153 -13.29 10.89 1.85
C GLN A 153 -12.79 12.03 0.97
N PRO A 154 -12.23 13.09 1.56
CA PRO A 154 -11.56 14.12 0.79
C PRO A 154 -10.51 13.50 -0.12
N ILE A 155 -10.51 13.92 -1.39
CA ILE A 155 -9.59 13.42 -2.43
C ILE A 155 -8.11 13.65 -2.06
N ASP A 156 -7.86 14.59 -1.16
CA ASP A 156 -6.53 15.07 -0.80
C ASP A 156 -5.90 14.39 0.41
N LEU A 157 -6.45 13.26 0.88
CA LEU A 157 -5.87 12.54 2.03
C LEU A 157 -4.53 11.91 1.71
N ILE A 158 -4.32 11.48 0.46
CA ILE A 158 -3.09 10.82 0.01
C ILE A 158 -2.56 11.44 -1.28
N THR A 159 -1.27 11.30 -1.49
CA THR A 159 -0.57 11.78 -2.68
C THR A 159 -0.30 10.61 -3.61
N LEU A 160 -0.83 10.66 -4.83
CA LEU A 160 -0.63 9.67 -5.87
C LEU A 160 0.13 10.30 -7.05
N ARG A 161 1.07 9.55 -7.64
CA ARG A 161 1.93 10.01 -8.74
C ARG A 161 1.42 9.61 -10.11
N LYS A 162 0.79 8.44 -10.21
CA LYS A 162 0.27 7.93 -11.47
C LYS A 162 -1.05 8.59 -11.85
N ASP A 163 -1.45 8.44 -13.11
CA ASP A 163 -2.70 8.96 -13.66
C ASP A 163 -3.88 8.08 -13.22
N TRP A 164 -4.41 8.36 -12.05
CA TRP A 164 -5.59 7.69 -11.51
C TRP A 164 -6.87 8.37 -11.99
N ILE A 165 -7.77 7.59 -12.57
CA ILE A 165 -9.16 8.00 -12.87
C ILE A 165 -9.92 8.02 -11.53
N ARG A 166 -10.64 9.13 -11.25
CA ARG A 166 -11.32 9.40 -9.98
C ARG A 166 -12.82 9.58 -10.19
#